data_e0859f8e558edf69d9efeebb3223abfa
#
_entry.id   e0859f8e558edf69d9efeebb3223abfa
#
_cell.length_a   1.000
_cell.length_b   1.000
_cell.length_c   1.000
_cell.angle_alpha   90.00
_cell.angle_beta   90.00
_cell.angle_gamma   90.00
#
_symmetry.space_group_name_H-M   'P 1'
#
loop_
_entity.id
_entity.type
_entity.pdbx_description
1 polymer ?
#
loop_
_entity_poly.entity_id
_entity_poly.type
_entity_poly.pdbx_seq_one_letter_code
_entity_poly.pdbx_strand_id
1 'polypeptide(L)'
;YLIGLVVLLGGAAVVVARQIWRVRGDEVTLAKLERNDAAQPTDAATLYELACVQLRKRLYGQAAENLKLAIKRADAQQEPSEARALIENALGFSLAAQNNYKTAIRHYRLALQAKPDYPVALNNLAFALEKQLKPDEAKETYDKVLELDPSNKTARKRLKLLGRQSGFNPVA
;
A
#
# COMPACT_ATOMS: atom_id res chain seq x y z
N TYR A 1 0.86 -14.42 -40.73
CA TYR A 1 1.73 -14.78 -39.62
C TYR A 1 2.80 -13.72 -39.34
N LEU A 2 3.49 -13.18 -40.37
CA LEU A 2 4.57 -12.19 -40.21
C LEU A 2 4.09 -10.88 -39.59
N ILE A 3 2.93 -10.37 -40.04
CA ILE A 3 2.34 -9.12 -39.49
C ILE A 3 1.96 -9.28 -38.04
N GLY A 4 1.39 -10.42 -37.63
CA GLY A 4 1.07 -10.70 -36.23
C GLY A 4 2.30 -10.73 -35.32
N LEU A 5 3.41 -11.30 -35.80
CA LEU A 5 4.68 -11.34 -35.06
C LEU A 5 5.27 -9.93 -34.88
N VAL A 6 5.24 -9.09 -35.93
CA VAL A 6 5.73 -7.70 -35.86
C VAL A 6 4.91 -6.86 -34.87
N VAL A 7 3.59 -7.00 -34.87
CA VAL A 7 2.71 -6.29 -33.89
C VAL A 7 3.00 -6.75 -32.46
N LEU A 8 3.22 -8.04 -32.26
CA LEU A 8 3.50 -8.60 -30.94
C LEU A 8 4.87 -8.14 -30.41
N LEU A 9 5.89 -8.13 -31.26
CA LEU A 9 7.22 -7.64 -30.90
C LEU A 9 7.23 -6.12 -30.67
N GLY A 10 6.50 -5.35 -31.48
CA GLY A 10 6.33 -3.91 -31.29
C GLY A 10 5.63 -3.58 -29.99
N GLY A 11 4.56 -4.31 -29.66
CA GLY A 11 3.86 -4.18 -28.37
C GLY A 11 4.75 -4.50 -27.16
N ALA A 12 5.52 -5.58 -27.25
CA ALA A 12 6.47 -5.95 -26.21
C ALA A 12 7.57 -4.89 -26.02
N ALA A 13 8.11 -4.33 -27.12
CA ALA A 13 9.12 -3.28 -27.05
C ALA A 13 8.60 -2.00 -26.38
N VAL A 14 7.35 -1.60 -26.65
CA VAL A 14 6.71 -0.44 -25.98
C VAL A 14 6.54 -0.69 -24.49
N VAL A 15 6.11 -1.88 -24.10
CA VAL A 15 5.96 -2.25 -22.68
C VAL A 15 7.30 -2.20 -21.96
N VAL A 16 8.34 -2.78 -22.54
CA VAL A 16 9.70 -2.78 -22.00
C VAL A 16 10.26 -1.35 -21.90
N ALA A 17 10.12 -0.54 -22.94
CA ALA A 17 10.56 0.84 -22.93
C ALA A 17 9.87 1.65 -21.81
N ARG A 18 8.53 1.49 -21.66
CA ARG A 18 7.75 2.14 -20.60
C ARG A 18 8.20 1.69 -19.20
N GLN A 19 8.56 0.42 -19.05
CA GLN A 19 9.08 -0.13 -17.80
C GLN A 19 10.46 0.43 -17.46
N ILE A 20 11.35 0.52 -18.44
CA ILE A 20 12.69 1.11 -18.28
C ILE A 20 12.58 2.59 -17.88
N TRP A 21 11.70 3.35 -18.52
CA TRP A 21 11.49 4.76 -18.21
C TRP A 21 10.95 4.96 -16.79
N ARG A 22 10.03 4.09 -16.34
CA ARG A 22 9.52 4.12 -14.96
C ARG A 22 10.63 3.83 -13.96
N VAL A 23 11.41 2.78 -14.18
CA VAL A 23 12.51 2.39 -13.28
C VAL A 23 13.58 3.49 -13.20
N ARG A 24 13.97 4.07 -14.34
CA ARG A 24 14.90 5.22 -14.37
C ARG A 24 14.34 6.44 -13.64
N GLY A 25 13.07 6.74 -13.82
CA GLY A 25 12.41 7.85 -13.11
C GLY A 25 12.47 7.65 -11.58
N ASP A 26 12.17 6.44 -11.12
CA ASP A 26 12.26 6.10 -9.69
C ASP A 26 13.71 6.16 -9.16
N GLU A 27 14.72 5.78 -9.95
CA GLU A 27 16.13 5.85 -9.55
C GLU A 27 16.63 7.29 -9.44
N VAL A 28 16.29 8.13 -10.41
CA VAL A 28 16.66 9.54 -10.39
C VAL A 28 15.98 10.26 -9.22
N THR A 29 14.70 9.94 -8.97
CA THR A 29 13.95 10.52 -7.85
C THR A 29 14.53 10.06 -6.53
N LEU A 30 14.84 8.78 -6.37
CA LEU A 30 15.45 8.22 -5.17
C LEU A 30 16.80 8.89 -4.89
N ALA A 31 17.70 8.95 -5.89
CA ALA A 31 19.00 9.57 -5.75
C ALA A 31 18.90 11.07 -5.41
N LYS A 32 17.92 11.78 -5.97
CA LYS A 32 17.67 13.19 -5.64
C LYS A 32 17.19 13.37 -4.21
N LEU A 33 16.25 12.52 -3.75
CA LEU A 33 15.71 12.59 -2.40
C LEU A 33 16.76 12.19 -1.37
N GLU A 34 17.51 11.11 -1.58
CA GLU A 34 18.62 10.69 -0.71
C GLU A 34 19.72 11.72 -0.62
N ARG A 35 20.03 12.43 -1.71
CA ARG A 35 21.04 13.50 -1.73
C ARG A 35 20.58 14.75 -0.99
N ASN A 36 19.30 15.07 -1.03
CA ASN A 36 18.72 16.17 -0.25
C ASN A 36 18.65 15.81 1.25
N ASP A 37 18.44 14.53 1.58
CA ASP A 37 18.33 14.02 2.94
C ASP A 37 19.66 14.05 3.70
N ALA A 38 20.79 13.94 2.99
CA ALA A 38 22.13 14.06 3.57
C ALA A 38 22.43 15.47 4.14
N ALA A 39 21.63 16.48 3.81
CA ALA A 39 21.89 17.88 4.15
C ALA A 39 21.05 18.42 5.31
N GLN A 40 19.84 17.91 5.60
CA GLN A 40 18.97 18.37 6.70
C GLN A 40 17.76 17.43 6.94
N PRO A 41 17.23 17.39 8.16
CA PRO A 41 16.04 16.58 8.48
C PRO A 41 14.85 17.10 7.66
N THR A 42 14.44 16.30 6.73
CA THR A 42 13.37 16.54 5.79
C THR A 42 12.02 16.65 6.48
N ASP A 43 11.11 17.39 5.87
CA ASP A 43 9.72 17.48 6.29
C ASP A 43 8.98 16.13 6.10
N ALA A 44 7.79 16.02 6.66
CA ALA A 44 6.99 14.80 6.60
C ALA A 44 6.64 14.41 5.16
N ALA A 45 6.39 15.39 4.28
CA ALA A 45 6.00 15.16 2.89
C ALA A 45 7.15 14.53 2.09
N THR A 46 8.35 15.09 2.20
CA THR A 46 9.54 14.55 1.50
C THR A 46 9.90 13.15 1.96
N LEU A 47 9.82 12.87 3.27
CA LEU A 47 10.03 11.53 3.82
C LEU A 47 8.97 10.53 3.31
N TYR A 48 7.72 10.97 3.19
CA TYR A 48 6.65 10.14 2.63
C TYR A 48 6.89 9.84 1.14
N GLU A 49 7.29 10.85 0.34
CA GLU A 49 7.62 10.66 -1.08
C GLU A 49 8.79 9.68 -1.26
N LEU A 50 9.85 9.83 -0.49
CA LEU A 50 10.99 8.91 -0.47
C LEU A 50 10.52 7.48 -0.16
N ALA A 51 9.73 7.32 0.89
CA ALA A 51 9.20 6.03 1.27
C ALA A 51 8.29 5.42 0.16
N CYS A 52 7.48 6.22 -0.53
CA CYS A 52 6.68 5.76 -1.66
C CYS A 52 7.54 5.21 -2.82
N VAL A 53 8.67 5.86 -3.12
CA VAL A 53 9.63 5.34 -4.10
C VAL A 53 10.24 4.03 -3.62
N GLN A 54 10.65 3.96 -2.35
CA GLN A 54 11.22 2.75 -1.74
C GLN A 54 10.21 1.59 -1.74
N LEU A 55 8.92 1.85 -1.46
CA LEU A 55 7.86 0.84 -1.54
C LEU A 55 7.70 0.27 -2.95
N ARG A 56 7.75 1.11 -3.99
CA ARG A 56 7.72 0.65 -5.39
C ARG A 56 8.95 -0.22 -5.73
N LYS A 57 10.09 0.09 -5.15
CA LYS A 57 11.34 -0.69 -5.28
C LYS A 57 11.39 -1.90 -4.33
N ARG A 58 10.35 -2.16 -3.55
CA ARG A 58 10.25 -3.22 -2.53
C ARG A 58 11.30 -3.11 -1.40
N LEU A 59 11.81 -1.94 -1.16
CA LEU A 59 12.74 -1.64 -0.06
C LEU A 59 11.94 -1.38 1.24
N TYR A 60 11.17 -2.37 1.65
CA TYR A 60 10.17 -2.24 2.70
C TYR A 60 10.74 -1.81 4.06
N GLY A 61 11.93 -2.31 4.42
CA GLY A 61 12.59 -1.92 5.66
C GLY A 61 12.93 -0.42 5.70
N GLN A 62 13.58 0.06 4.64
CA GLN A 62 13.96 1.48 4.50
C GLN A 62 12.71 2.38 4.46
N ALA A 63 11.69 1.98 3.69
CA ALA A 63 10.42 2.69 3.66
C ALA A 63 9.78 2.79 5.04
N ALA A 64 9.78 1.72 5.83
CA ALA A 64 9.23 1.72 7.19
C ALA A 64 9.96 2.72 8.11
N GLU A 65 11.29 2.80 8.05
CA GLU A 65 12.06 3.74 8.85
C GLU A 65 11.76 5.20 8.48
N ASN A 66 11.73 5.52 7.17
CA ASN A 66 11.37 6.85 6.70
C ASN A 66 9.93 7.23 7.06
N LEU A 67 8.98 6.28 6.99
CA LEU A 67 7.59 6.54 7.37
C LEU A 67 7.43 6.76 8.88
N LYS A 68 8.16 6.05 9.72
CA LYS A 68 8.20 6.32 11.17
C LYS A 68 8.73 7.74 11.46
N LEU A 69 9.76 8.16 10.73
CA LEU A 69 10.28 9.51 10.85
C LEU A 69 9.27 10.54 10.33
N ALA A 70 8.60 10.25 9.19
CA ALA A 70 7.55 11.09 8.64
C ALA A 70 6.40 11.32 9.64
N ILE A 71 5.97 10.29 10.37
CA ILE A 71 4.95 10.42 11.44
C ILE A 71 5.41 11.40 12.50
N LYS A 72 6.65 11.25 13.00
CA LYS A 72 7.20 12.17 14.02
C LYS A 72 7.26 13.61 13.54
N ARG A 73 7.59 13.81 12.26
CA ARG A 73 7.61 15.15 11.63
C ARG A 73 6.21 15.71 11.46
N ALA A 74 5.27 14.92 10.98
CA ALA A 74 3.88 15.31 10.83
C ALA A 74 3.25 15.74 12.17
N ASP A 75 3.56 15.03 13.26
CA ASP A 75 3.11 15.39 14.59
C ASP A 75 3.72 16.73 15.06
N ALA A 76 5.02 16.93 14.84
CA ALA A 76 5.73 18.18 15.20
C ALA A 76 5.28 19.38 14.36
N GLN A 77 4.91 19.17 13.10
CA GLN A 77 4.47 20.19 12.15
C GLN A 77 2.95 20.43 12.19
N GLN A 78 2.22 19.67 13.00
CA GLN A 78 0.76 19.72 13.09
C GLN A 78 0.09 19.55 11.73
N GLU A 79 0.61 18.60 10.94
CA GLU A 79 0.10 18.30 9.61
C GLU A 79 -1.38 17.86 9.66
N PRO A 80 -2.15 18.11 8.56
CA PRO A 80 -3.53 17.67 8.48
C PRO A 80 -3.71 16.16 8.70
N SER A 81 -4.87 15.77 9.23
CA SER A 81 -5.22 14.37 9.50
C SER A 81 -5.13 13.49 8.26
N GLU A 82 -5.42 14.03 7.07
CA GLU A 82 -5.29 13.35 5.79
C GLU A 82 -3.85 12.95 5.48
N ALA A 83 -2.88 13.85 5.73
CA ALA A 83 -1.46 13.54 5.55
C ALA A 83 -1.04 12.41 6.49
N ARG A 84 -1.46 12.48 7.74
CA ARG A 84 -1.22 11.41 8.72
C ARG A 84 -1.82 10.08 8.26
N ALA A 85 -3.06 10.08 7.77
CA ALA A 85 -3.71 8.87 7.27
C ALA A 85 -2.92 8.20 6.15
N LEU A 86 -2.37 9.00 5.21
CA LEU A 86 -1.54 8.50 4.11
C LEU A 86 -0.26 7.84 4.63
N ILE A 87 0.45 8.50 5.55
CA ILE A 87 1.71 8.00 6.13
C ILE A 87 1.47 6.72 6.93
N GLU A 88 0.45 6.69 7.78
CA GLU A 88 0.08 5.52 8.58
C GLU A 88 -0.31 4.32 7.70
N ASN A 89 -1.09 4.53 6.64
CA ASN A 89 -1.43 3.48 5.70
C ASN A 89 -0.19 2.95 4.96
N ALA A 90 0.72 3.81 4.53
CA ALA A 90 1.96 3.41 3.87
C ALA A 90 2.88 2.61 4.80
N LEU A 91 2.97 3.00 6.09
CA LEU A 91 3.72 2.24 7.09
C LEU A 91 3.09 0.87 7.35
N GLY A 92 1.76 0.80 7.48
CA GLY A 92 1.04 -0.46 7.57
C GLY A 92 1.33 -1.38 6.38
N PHE A 93 1.31 -0.84 5.16
CA PHE A 93 1.64 -1.60 3.96
C PHE A 93 3.09 -2.13 3.97
N SER A 94 4.05 -1.28 4.35
CA SER A 94 5.45 -1.67 4.48
C SER A 94 5.65 -2.82 5.46
N LEU A 95 4.98 -2.77 6.61
CA LEU A 95 5.03 -3.80 7.65
C LEU A 95 4.32 -5.10 7.20
N ALA A 96 3.18 -4.99 6.55
CA ALA A 96 2.46 -6.14 6.00
C ALA A 96 3.28 -6.87 4.93
N ALA A 97 3.99 -6.13 4.08
CA ALA A 97 4.90 -6.70 3.07
C ALA A 97 6.09 -7.45 3.70
N GLN A 98 6.43 -7.14 4.95
CA GLN A 98 7.42 -7.86 5.78
C GLN A 98 6.76 -8.96 6.65
N ASN A 99 5.52 -9.33 6.38
CA ASN A 99 4.70 -10.29 7.13
C ASN A 99 4.39 -9.87 8.59
N ASN A 100 4.67 -8.63 8.98
CA ASN A 100 4.32 -8.12 10.30
C ASN A 100 2.88 -7.59 10.32
N TYR A 101 1.92 -8.51 10.09
CA TYR A 101 0.50 -8.17 9.98
C TYR A 101 -0.09 -7.60 11.26
N LYS A 102 0.36 -8.08 12.44
CA LYS A 102 -0.13 -7.57 13.72
C LYS A 102 0.11 -6.07 13.87
N THR A 103 1.34 -5.63 13.58
CA THR A 103 1.69 -4.21 13.66
C THR A 103 1.05 -3.41 12.51
N ALA A 104 0.99 -3.99 11.31
CA ALA A 104 0.32 -3.38 10.16
C ALA A 104 -1.15 -3.04 10.44
N ILE A 105 -1.90 -3.95 11.06
CA ILE A 105 -3.30 -3.73 11.46
C ILE A 105 -3.43 -2.50 12.36
N ARG A 106 -2.50 -2.32 13.31
CA ARG A 106 -2.51 -1.14 14.17
C ARG A 106 -2.38 0.15 13.36
N HIS A 107 -1.44 0.19 12.42
CA HIS A 107 -1.21 1.38 11.57
C HIS A 107 -2.36 1.64 10.60
N TYR A 108 -2.99 0.61 10.03
CA TYR A 108 -4.20 0.79 9.22
C TYR A 108 -5.37 1.35 10.05
N ARG A 109 -5.53 0.90 11.30
CA ARG A 109 -6.54 1.47 12.20
C ARG A 109 -6.25 2.93 12.54
N LEU A 110 -4.99 3.31 12.76
CA LEU A 110 -4.59 4.71 12.96
C LEU A 110 -4.88 5.56 11.71
N ALA A 111 -4.62 5.03 10.52
CA ALA A 111 -4.97 5.68 9.27
C ALA A 111 -6.49 5.95 9.16
N LEU A 112 -7.31 4.96 9.55
CA LEU A 112 -8.78 5.07 9.54
C LEU A 112 -9.34 5.94 10.66
N GLN A 113 -8.63 6.10 11.78
CA GLN A 113 -8.98 7.10 12.79
C GLN A 113 -8.77 8.52 12.26
N ALA A 114 -7.70 8.74 11.51
CA ALA A 114 -7.40 10.04 10.90
C ALA A 114 -8.28 10.34 9.67
N LYS A 115 -8.65 9.31 8.91
CA LYS A 115 -9.52 9.39 7.73
C LYS A 115 -10.41 8.15 7.65
N PRO A 116 -11.66 8.19 8.18
CA PRO A 116 -12.57 7.04 8.17
C PRO A 116 -12.94 6.56 6.77
N ASP A 117 -13.17 7.49 5.82
CA ASP A 117 -13.54 7.21 4.43
C ASP A 117 -12.29 6.98 3.58
N TYR A 118 -11.58 5.88 3.85
CA TYR A 118 -10.35 5.54 3.14
C TYR A 118 -10.37 4.09 2.64
N PRO A 119 -11.00 3.83 1.46
CA PRO A 119 -11.17 2.47 0.92
C PRO A 119 -9.86 1.68 0.77
N VAL A 120 -8.76 2.37 0.45
CA VAL A 120 -7.43 1.72 0.33
C VAL A 120 -6.96 1.19 1.68
N ALA A 121 -7.06 1.97 2.75
CA ALA A 121 -6.69 1.54 4.09
C ALA A 121 -7.60 0.42 4.61
N LEU A 122 -8.90 0.47 4.33
CA LEU A 122 -9.86 -0.59 4.64
C LEU A 122 -9.51 -1.89 3.92
N ASN A 123 -9.20 -1.86 2.61
CA ASN A 123 -8.78 -3.04 1.86
C ASN A 123 -7.49 -3.65 2.45
N ASN A 124 -6.52 -2.81 2.81
CA ASN A 124 -5.26 -3.25 3.40
C ASN A 124 -5.48 -3.86 4.79
N LEU A 125 -6.33 -3.24 5.61
CA LEU A 125 -6.72 -3.75 6.93
C LEU A 125 -7.38 -5.13 6.81
N ALA A 126 -8.39 -5.25 5.94
CA ALA A 126 -9.11 -6.50 5.73
C ALA A 126 -8.17 -7.62 5.28
N PHE A 127 -7.26 -7.34 4.35
CA PHE A 127 -6.25 -8.31 3.92
C PHE A 127 -5.31 -8.72 5.07
N ALA A 128 -4.86 -7.78 5.88
CA ALA A 128 -4.02 -8.09 7.04
C ALA A 128 -4.76 -8.92 8.11
N LEU A 129 -6.06 -8.67 8.30
CA LEU A 129 -6.92 -9.47 9.17
C LEU A 129 -7.07 -10.91 8.67
N GLU A 130 -7.27 -11.12 7.34
CA GLU A 130 -7.25 -12.46 6.76
C GLU A 130 -5.94 -13.19 7.06
N LYS A 131 -4.79 -12.51 6.92
CA LYS A 131 -3.47 -13.09 7.20
C LYS A 131 -3.28 -13.42 8.68
N GLN A 132 -4.02 -12.78 9.57
CA GLN A 132 -4.06 -13.06 11.01
C GLN A 132 -5.17 -14.07 11.38
N LEU A 133 -5.75 -14.79 10.40
CA LEU A 133 -6.80 -15.77 10.58
C LEU A 133 -8.05 -15.21 11.30
N LYS A 134 -8.41 -13.98 10.98
CA LYS A 134 -9.60 -13.27 11.47
C LYS A 134 -10.60 -13.02 10.34
N PRO A 135 -11.21 -14.08 9.78
CA PRO A 135 -12.03 -13.96 8.57
C PRO A 135 -13.29 -13.13 8.77
N ASP A 136 -13.89 -13.15 9.96
CA ASP A 136 -15.12 -12.40 10.22
C ASP A 136 -14.86 -10.90 10.29
N GLU A 137 -13.83 -10.47 11.03
CA GLU A 137 -13.39 -9.06 11.02
C GLU A 137 -12.98 -8.60 9.60
N ALA A 138 -12.36 -9.47 8.82
CA ALA A 138 -11.98 -9.18 7.44
C ALA A 138 -13.20 -8.97 6.54
N LYS A 139 -14.24 -9.83 6.65
CA LYS A 139 -15.50 -9.70 5.90
C LYS A 139 -16.17 -8.36 6.20
N GLU A 140 -16.40 -8.05 7.47
CA GLU A 140 -16.99 -6.78 7.90
C GLU A 140 -16.21 -5.57 7.36
N THR A 141 -14.88 -5.67 7.32
CA THR A 141 -14.04 -4.59 6.81
C THR A 141 -14.16 -4.46 5.28
N TYR A 142 -14.23 -5.59 4.53
CA TYR A 142 -14.49 -5.53 3.09
C TYR A 142 -15.90 -5.04 2.75
N ASP A 143 -16.90 -5.34 3.55
CA ASP A 143 -18.26 -4.81 3.37
C ASP A 143 -18.24 -3.28 3.48
N LYS A 144 -17.54 -2.72 4.46
CA LYS A 144 -17.32 -1.26 4.56
C LYS A 144 -16.61 -0.67 3.33
N VAL A 145 -15.69 -1.41 2.72
CA VAL A 145 -15.09 -0.96 1.44
C VAL A 145 -16.17 -0.83 0.37
N LEU A 146 -17.10 -1.80 0.29
CA LEU A 146 -18.16 -1.79 -0.73
C LEU A 146 -19.26 -0.75 -0.45
N GLU A 147 -19.45 -0.34 0.81
CA GLU A 147 -20.31 0.80 1.15
C GLU A 147 -19.74 2.11 0.59
N LEU A 148 -18.41 2.30 0.65
CA LEU A 148 -17.73 3.50 0.14
C LEU A 148 -17.46 3.44 -1.37
N ASP A 149 -17.10 2.26 -1.88
CA ASP A 149 -16.78 1.99 -3.28
C ASP A 149 -17.45 0.69 -3.74
N PRO A 150 -18.73 0.75 -4.15
CA PRO A 150 -19.47 -0.42 -4.62
C PRO A 150 -18.80 -1.13 -5.82
N SER A 151 -17.92 -0.44 -6.56
CA SER A 151 -17.22 -1.00 -7.72
C SER A 151 -15.92 -1.74 -7.36
N ASN A 152 -15.52 -1.76 -6.11
CA ASN A 152 -14.22 -2.29 -5.66
C ASN A 152 -14.06 -3.78 -5.97
N LYS A 153 -13.27 -4.07 -7.00
CA LYS A 153 -13.06 -5.44 -7.48
C LYS A 153 -12.33 -6.31 -6.45
N THR A 154 -11.42 -5.71 -5.67
CA THR A 154 -10.64 -6.43 -4.65
C THR A 154 -11.55 -6.91 -3.55
N ALA A 155 -12.34 -6.03 -2.94
CA ALA A 155 -13.25 -6.38 -1.86
C ALA A 155 -14.26 -7.45 -2.31
N ARG A 156 -14.92 -7.29 -3.47
CA ARG A 156 -15.83 -8.29 -4.03
C ARG A 156 -15.19 -9.67 -4.19
N LYS A 157 -13.97 -9.70 -4.77
CA LYS A 157 -13.25 -10.97 -4.98
C LYS A 157 -12.92 -11.65 -3.65
N ARG A 158 -12.46 -10.87 -2.67
CA ARG A 158 -12.06 -11.41 -1.36
C ARG A 158 -13.26 -11.90 -0.56
N LEU A 159 -14.36 -11.17 -0.51
CA LEU A 159 -15.61 -11.60 0.12
C LEU A 159 -16.12 -12.91 -0.47
N LYS A 160 -16.10 -13.04 -1.80
CA LYS A 160 -16.49 -14.29 -2.46
C LYS A 160 -15.61 -15.48 -2.05
N LEU A 161 -14.32 -15.27 -1.86
CA LEU A 161 -13.39 -16.32 -1.40
C LEU A 161 -13.65 -16.69 0.06
N LEU A 162 -13.80 -15.71 0.94
CA LEU A 162 -14.08 -15.91 2.35
C LEU A 162 -15.44 -16.59 2.59
N GLY A 163 -16.46 -16.24 1.79
CA GLY A 163 -17.77 -16.91 1.85
C GLY A 163 -17.72 -18.40 1.48
N ARG A 164 -16.84 -18.80 0.56
CA ARG A 164 -16.65 -20.20 0.19
C ARG A 164 -15.92 -20.98 1.28
N GLN A 165 -14.98 -20.37 1.98
CA GLN A 165 -14.24 -21.01 3.08
C GLN A 165 -15.11 -21.26 4.31
N SER A 166 -16.04 -20.35 4.62
CA SER A 166 -16.98 -20.52 5.75
C SER A 166 -18.11 -21.52 5.48
N GLY A 167 -18.39 -21.81 4.20
CA GLY A 167 -19.37 -22.85 3.80
C GLY A 167 -18.80 -24.28 3.77
N PHE A 168 -17.48 -24.44 3.85
CA PHE A 168 -16.82 -25.72 3.97
C PHE A 168 -16.50 -25.99 5.45
N ASN A 169 -17.53 -26.43 6.19
CA ASN A 169 -17.35 -27.07 7.49
C ASN A 169 -17.21 -28.58 7.22
N PRO A 170 -16.02 -29.19 7.31
CA PRO A 170 -15.94 -30.64 7.33
C PRO A 170 -16.48 -31.05 8.70
N VAL A 171 -17.75 -31.45 8.69
CA VAL A 171 -18.32 -32.16 9.83
C VAL A 171 -17.54 -33.44 10.00
N ALA A 172 -16.89 -33.54 11.12
CA ALA A 172 -16.25 -34.64 11.85
C ALA A 172 -16.15 -36.01 11.19
#